data_6eb05cdaab31427da7ceef1530df5422
#
_entry.id   6eb05cdaab31427da7ceef1530df5422
#
_cell.length_a   1.000
_cell.length_b   1.000
_cell.length_c   1.000
_cell.angle_alpha   90.00
_cell.angle_beta   90.00
_cell.angle_gamma   90.00
#
_symmetry.space_group_name_H-M   'P 1'
#
loop_
_entity.id
_entity.type
_entity.pdbx_description
1 polymer ?
#
loop_
_entity_poly.entity_id
_entity_poly.type
_entity_poly.pdbx_seq_one_letter_code
_entity_poly.pdbx_strand_id
1 'polypeptide(L)'
;MENTPLYDALTAFAAQNPLRLHMPGHKGKPLPGLDNLAAIDFTELPPTGNLFEGGGAIGEAQALWAELFRMDSCLFLTGGSTQGVLAALTLACQPGDTVLLDRGSHRSAYNALALLDLKPVYLDRPWLARAGVTGPISPERVEEQLTAHPEIKALCITSPTYYGVLSDLPALAEVMHRHGGVLVVDGAHGAHLPFLGDYGLSEADLLVASAHKTLPAPGQSALLFSNGAFSHADLRRAASIYGSSSPSYPMMAALDLCRAHMLEGGTKAYRRTAEEVARLRERFPALTEQDAPLDPTRLVLCAPDGYAAQEALEAQNVWPEMADGGHVVLIPTCADSRSDFARLEEALRQVALGPCPGYPAPTVPPEMALTPRQALFAPRKSLPLEQAEGQVAACQVAPYPPGVPVIAPGERVDKKSIAYLKQIGYNTLEDVSVAVL
;
A
#
# COMPACT_ATOMS: atom_id res chain seq x y z
N MET A 1 17.30 20.44 25.70
CA MET A 1 17.94 20.51 24.37
C MET A 1 17.35 21.72 23.69
N GLU A 2 18.17 22.61 23.24
CA GLU A 2 17.70 23.86 22.61
C GLU A 2 17.46 23.61 21.12
N ASN A 3 16.30 24.06 20.62
CA ASN A 3 15.92 24.07 19.20
C ASN A 3 15.75 22.67 18.53
N THR A 4 14.73 21.92 18.97
CA THR A 4 14.34 20.62 18.39
C THR A 4 12.93 20.68 17.79
N PRO A 5 12.69 21.50 16.71
CA PRO A 5 11.34 21.85 16.26
C PRO A 5 10.48 20.66 15.87
N LEU A 6 11.06 19.62 15.24
CA LEU A 6 10.32 18.41 14.89
C LEU A 6 9.96 17.59 16.15
N TYR A 7 10.93 17.35 17.03
CA TYR A 7 10.69 16.59 18.26
C TYR A 7 9.66 17.30 19.16
N ASP A 8 9.78 18.61 19.32
CA ASP A 8 8.86 19.42 20.11
C ASP A 8 7.44 19.38 19.53
N ALA A 9 7.29 19.51 18.20
CA ALA A 9 6.01 19.42 17.54
C ALA A 9 5.36 18.03 17.71
N LEU A 10 6.13 16.95 17.51
CA LEU A 10 5.62 15.59 17.65
C LEU A 10 5.22 15.24 19.08
N THR A 11 6.01 15.66 20.07
CA THR A 11 5.70 15.43 21.49
C THR A 11 4.52 16.26 21.96
N ALA A 12 4.40 17.51 21.51
CA ALA A 12 3.24 18.36 21.79
C ALA A 12 1.94 17.78 21.20
N PHE A 13 1.98 17.26 19.98
CA PHE A 13 0.85 16.58 19.37
C PHE A 13 0.50 15.27 20.10
N ALA A 14 1.51 14.45 20.43
CA ALA A 14 1.30 13.22 21.20
C ALA A 14 0.67 13.47 22.59
N ALA A 15 1.02 14.58 23.24
CA ALA A 15 0.47 14.96 24.54
C ALA A 15 -1.04 15.28 24.51
N GLN A 16 -1.62 15.56 23.33
CA GLN A 16 -3.06 15.76 23.15
C GLN A 16 -3.84 14.46 23.19
N ASN A 17 -3.16 13.31 23.27
CA ASN A 17 -3.73 11.95 23.23
C ASN A 17 -4.69 11.74 22.04
N PRO A 18 -4.23 11.96 20.79
CA PRO A 18 -5.06 11.78 19.60
C PRO A 18 -5.49 10.32 19.45
N LEU A 19 -6.72 10.08 19.03
CA LEU A 19 -7.15 8.76 18.59
C LEU A 19 -6.65 8.54 17.15
N ARG A 20 -5.63 7.68 17.01
CA ARG A 20 -4.88 7.48 15.77
C ARG A 20 -5.51 6.39 14.93
N LEU A 21 -6.40 6.72 14.03
CA LEU A 21 -7.02 5.78 13.08
C LEU A 21 -6.32 5.77 11.72
N HIS A 22 -5.07 6.21 11.73
CA HIS A 22 -4.09 6.23 10.64
C HIS A 22 -2.89 5.32 10.94
N MET A 23 -2.00 5.14 9.97
CA MET A 23 -0.69 4.50 10.17
C MET A 23 0.21 5.35 11.09
N PRO A 24 1.14 4.78 11.88
CA PRO A 24 1.50 3.36 11.97
C PRO A 24 0.53 2.53 12.82
N GLY A 25 0.53 1.20 12.57
CA GLY A 25 -0.39 0.25 13.21
C GLY A 25 -0.25 0.08 14.72
N HIS A 26 0.87 0.47 15.31
CA HIS A 26 1.06 0.45 16.78
C HIS A 26 0.28 1.55 17.53
N LYS A 27 -0.30 2.53 16.84
CA LYS A 27 -1.15 3.61 17.40
C LYS A 27 -0.49 4.45 18.50
N GLY A 28 0.84 4.55 18.48
CA GLY A 28 1.62 5.22 19.53
C GLY A 28 1.79 4.40 20.82
N LYS A 29 1.37 3.12 20.82
CA LYS A 29 1.56 2.21 21.95
C LYS A 29 2.88 1.47 21.78
N PRO A 30 3.76 1.43 22.80
CA PRO A 30 5.06 0.77 22.66
C PRO A 30 4.90 -0.74 22.47
N LEU A 31 5.76 -1.32 21.65
CA LEU A 31 5.90 -2.77 21.57
C LEU A 31 6.77 -3.23 22.74
N PRO A 32 6.34 -4.22 23.53
CA PRO A 32 7.14 -4.74 24.63
C PRO A 32 8.53 -5.18 24.15
N GLY A 33 9.58 -4.85 24.90
CA GLY A 33 10.98 -5.18 24.57
C GLY A 33 11.74 -4.12 23.78
N LEU A 34 11.10 -3.02 23.37
CA LEU A 34 11.75 -1.91 22.66
C LEU A 34 12.00 -0.67 23.53
N ASP A 35 12.14 -0.84 24.83
CA ASP A 35 12.29 0.26 25.77
C ASP A 35 13.65 0.97 25.65
N ASN A 36 14.70 0.27 25.18
CA ASN A 36 16.05 0.82 25.01
C ASN A 36 16.63 0.50 23.64
N LEU A 37 16.21 1.25 22.63
CA LEU A 37 16.64 1.05 21.24
C LEU A 37 18.15 1.18 21.05
N ALA A 38 18.81 2.10 21.76
CA ALA A 38 20.25 2.33 21.62
C ALA A 38 21.10 1.12 22.08
N ALA A 39 20.58 0.29 22.98
CA ALA A 39 21.30 -0.89 23.45
C ALA A 39 21.32 -2.06 22.42
N ILE A 40 20.42 -2.03 21.44
CA ILE A 40 20.30 -3.03 20.39
C ILE A 40 20.58 -2.47 18.99
N ASP A 41 21.04 -1.22 18.92
CA ASP A 41 21.42 -0.60 17.65
C ASP A 41 22.88 -0.93 17.34
N PHE A 42 23.07 -1.96 16.52
CA PHE A 42 24.36 -2.51 16.13
C PHE A 42 24.63 -2.30 14.64
N THR A 43 25.77 -2.78 14.20
CA THR A 43 26.14 -2.93 12.80
C THR A 43 26.40 -4.40 12.46
N GLU A 44 26.84 -4.68 11.23
CA GLU A 44 27.14 -6.02 10.71
C GLU A 44 28.42 -6.59 11.36
N LEU A 45 28.24 -7.27 12.47
CA LEU A 45 29.30 -7.98 13.19
C LEU A 45 29.02 -9.49 13.15
N PRO A 46 30.03 -10.36 13.38
CA PRO A 46 29.81 -11.81 13.42
C PRO A 46 28.65 -12.26 14.31
N PRO A 47 28.43 -11.71 15.53
CA PRO A 47 27.31 -12.12 16.37
C PRO A 47 25.98 -11.50 15.99
N THR A 48 25.95 -10.38 15.26
CA THR A 48 24.71 -9.67 14.86
C THR A 48 24.22 -10.03 13.46
N GLY A 49 25.11 -10.61 12.63
CA GLY A 49 24.81 -11.02 11.26
C GLY A 49 24.73 -9.85 10.27
N ASN A 50 24.43 -10.17 9.02
CA ASN A 50 24.24 -9.23 7.91
C ASN A 50 22.94 -9.56 7.17
N LEU A 51 22.05 -8.59 7.03
CA LEU A 51 20.74 -8.75 6.39
C LEU A 51 20.84 -9.34 4.97
N PHE A 52 21.84 -8.91 4.19
CA PHE A 52 22.01 -9.32 2.80
C PHE A 52 22.97 -10.49 2.58
N GLU A 53 23.65 -10.97 3.62
CA GLU A 53 24.46 -12.20 3.56
C GLU A 53 23.64 -13.42 4.01
N GLY A 54 22.69 -13.22 4.91
CA GLY A 54 21.78 -14.24 5.42
C GLY A 54 22.36 -15.09 6.55
N GLY A 55 21.54 -16.00 7.07
CA GLY A 55 21.90 -16.87 8.20
C GLY A 55 21.82 -16.17 9.57
N GLY A 56 22.21 -16.90 10.62
CA GLY A 56 22.14 -16.42 12.00
C GLY A 56 20.75 -16.02 12.46
N ALA A 57 20.68 -15.23 13.53
CA ALA A 57 19.40 -14.79 14.12
C ALA A 57 18.49 -14.03 13.16
N ILE A 58 19.04 -13.24 12.23
CA ILE A 58 18.26 -12.54 11.22
C ILE A 58 17.56 -13.55 10.29
N GLY A 59 18.30 -14.54 9.79
CA GLY A 59 17.75 -15.58 8.92
C GLY A 59 16.70 -16.45 9.63
N GLU A 60 16.91 -16.77 10.89
CA GLU A 60 15.96 -17.52 11.71
C GLU A 60 14.66 -16.73 11.92
N ALA A 61 14.75 -15.45 12.26
CA ALA A 61 13.57 -14.58 12.42
C ALA A 61 12.79 -14.42 11.09
N GLN A 62 13.48 -14.31 9.95
CA GLN A 62 12.88 -14.28 8.62
C GLN A 62 12.17 -15.59 8.27
N ALA A 63 12.78 -16.75 8.59
CA ALA A 63 12.17 -18.06 8.37
C ALA A 63 10.85 -18.22 9.14
N LEU A 64 10.79 -17.74 10.38
CA LEU A 64 9.57 -17.74 11.19
C LEU A 64 8.45 -16.85 10.60
N TRP A 65 8.79 -15.75 9.92
CA TRP A 65 7.83 -14.95 9.18
C TRP A 65 7.34 -15.66 7.91
N ALA A 66 8.25 -16.35 7.19
CA ALA A 66 7.89 -17.14 6.02
C ALA A 66 6.89 -18.26 6.38
N GLU A 67 7.15 -19.00 7.47
CA GLU A 67 6.25 -20.02 7.99
C GLU A 67 4.86 -19.45 8.33
N LEU A 68 4.81 -18.29 9.01
CA LEU A 68 3.56 -17.63 9.36
C LEU A 68 2.71 -17.26 8.13
N PHE A 69 3.35 -16.81 7.05
CA PHE A 69 2.69 -16.45 5.81
C PHE A 69 2.48 -17.65 4.86
N ARG A 70 2.96 -18.84 5.24
CA ARG A 70 2.96 -20.08 4.41
C ARG A 70 3.66 -19.87 3.08
N MET A 71 4.77 -19.15 3.10
CA MET A 71 5.62 -18.88 1.94
C MET A 71 7.01 -19.49 2.14
N ASP A 72 7.73 -19.74 1.05
CA ASP A 72 9.01 -20.42 1.10
C ASP A 72 10.12 -19.57 1.70
N SER A 73 10.05 -18.24 1.50
CA SER A 73 11.09 -17.32 1.98
C SER A 73 10.49 -15.98 2.40
N CYS A 74 11.20 -15.33 3.35
CA CYS A 74 10.91 -13.95 3.77
C CYS A 74 12.22 -13.17 3.91
N LEU A 75 12.21 -11.91 3.54
CA LEU A 75 13.30 -10.95 3.76
C LEU A 75 12.77 -9.71 4.48
N PHE A 76 13.44 -9.26 5.52
CA PHE A 76 13.16 -7.98 6.16
C PHE A 76 13.56 -6.82 5.25
N LEU A 77 12.69 -5.79 5.23
CA LEU A 77 12.91 -4.58 4.45
C LEU A 77 12.96 -3.38 5.40
N THR A 78 14.08 -2.67 5.38
CA THR A 78 14.27 -1.43 6.16
C THR A 78 14.04 -0.17 5.31
N GLY A 79 13.80 -0.31 4.02
CA GLY A 79 13.41 0.73 3.07
C GLY A 79 11.91 0.76 2.74
N GLY A 80 11.09 0.08 3.57
CA GLY A 80 9.64 0.01 3.38
C GLY A 80 9.21 -0.89 2.21
N SER A 81 7.89 -0.96 1.98
CA SER A 81 7.34 -1.70 0.85
C SER A 81 7.76 -1.13 -0.51
N THR A 82 8.19 0.13 -0.57
CA THR A 82 8.79 0.71 -1.79
C THR A 82 10.01 -0.09 -2.23
N GLN A 83 10.94 -0.40 -1.32
CA GLN A 83 12.09 -1.28 -1.58
C GLN A 83 11.62 -2.66 -2.03
N GLY A 84 10.59 -3.21 -1.39
CA GLY A 84 10.03 -4.53 -1.71
C GLY A 84 9.43 -4.60 -3.12
N VAL A 85 8.63 -3.62 -3.52
CA VAL A 85 8.02 -3.58 -4.88
C VAL A 85 9.09 -3.46 -5.96
N LEU A 86 10.11 -2.61 -5.74
CA LEU A 86 11.25 -2.50 -6.66
C LEU A 86 12.00 -3.83 -6.78
N ALA A 87 12.30 -4.49 -5.65
CA ALA A 87 12.99 -5.77 -5.62
C ALA A 87 12.16 -6.89 -6.26
N ALA A 88 10.85 -6.96 -5.98
CA ALA A 88 9.95 -7.97 -6.55
C ALA A 88 9.89 -7.85 -8.09
N LEU A 89 9.72 -6.64 -8.63
CA LEU A 89 9.72 -6.44 -10.08
C LEU A 89 11.09 -6.67 -10.72
N THR A 90 12.20 -6.42 -9.99
CA THR A 90 13.57 -6.78 -10.43
C THR A 90 13.76 -8.31 -10.54
N LEU A 91 13.05 -9.08 -9.72
CA LEU A 91 13.09 -10.55 -9.79
C LEU A 91 12.18 -11.09 -10.89
N ALA A 92 10.99 -10.51 -11.04
CA ALA A 92 9.97 -11.00 -11.95
C ALA A 92 10.25 -10.65 -13.42
N CYS A 93 11.04 -9.59 -13.72
CA CYS A 93 11.21 -9.05 -15.07
C CYS A 93 12.68 -8.76 -15.40
N GLN A 94 12.99 -8.80 -16.70
CA GLN A 94 14.24 -8.29 -17.26
C GLN A 94 14.00 -6.92 -17.93
N PRO A 95 15.03 -6.09 -18.10
CA PRO A 95 14.91 -4.83 -18.87
C PRO A 95 14.31 -5.05 -20.26
N GLY A 96 13.27 -4.27 -20.59
CA GLY A 96 12.55 -4.38 -21.86
C GLY A 96 11.34 -5.33 -21.84
N ASP A 97 11.15 -6.11 -20.77
CA ASP A 97 9.99 -6.98 -20.61
C ASP A 97 8.68 -6.21 -20.50
N THR A 98 7.60 -6.87 -20.88
CA THR A 98 6.24 -6.37 -20.72
C THR A 98 5.65 -6.85 -19.41
N VAL A 99 5.07 -5.94 -18.64
CA VAL A 99 4.40 -6.21 -17.35
C VAL A 99 2.95 -5.74 -17.41
N LEU A 100 2.05 -6.60 -16.96
CA LEU A 100 0.65 -6.24 -16.72
C LEU A 100 0.57 -5.54 -15.37
N LEU A 101 0.28 -4.25 -15.35
CA LEU A 101 0.27 -3.43 -14.15
C LEU A 101 -1.14 -2.96 -13.81
N ASP A 102 -1.60 -3.31 -12.62
CA ASP A 102 -2.79 -2.71 -12.02
C ASP A 102 -2.68 -1.18 -12.03
N ARG A 103 -3.62 -0.51 -12.70
CA ARG A 103 -3.65 0.96 -12.77
C ARG A 103 -3.73 1.60 -11.39
N GLY A 104 -4.33 0.91 -10.41
CA GLY A 104 -4.39 1.32 -9.01
C GLY A 104 -3.13 1.10 -8.19
N SER A 105 -2.01 0.72 -8.81
CA SER A 105 -0.75 0.48 -8.09
C SER A 105 -0.14 1.74 -7.50
N HIS A 106 0.57 1.55 -6.39
CA HIS A 106 1.35 2.59 -5.74
C HIS A 106 2.48 3.11 -6.65
N ARG A 107 2.88 4.38 -6.46
CA ARG A 107 3.96 5.02 -7.23
C ARG A 107 5.27 4.23 -7.32
N SER A 108 5.55 3.34 -6.36
CA SER A 108 6.75 2.48 -6.40
C SER A 108 6.75 1.54 -7.59
N ALA A 109 5.58 1.01 -8.01
CA ALA A 109 5.47 0.18 -9.19
C ALA A 109 5.72 0.99 -10.48
N TYR A 110 5.20 2.21 -10.57
CA TYR A 110 5.49 3.11 -11.68
C TYR A 110 6.98 3.53 -11.74
N ASN A 111 7.60 3.73 -10.59
CA ASN A 111 9.04 3.97 -10.52
C ASN A 111 9.84 2.74 -11.00
N ALA A 112 9.37 1.53 -10.66
CA ALA A 112 10.00 0.29 -11.14
C ALA A 112 9.95 0.19 -12.67
N LEU A 113 8.81 0.55 -13.30
CA LEU A 113 8.72 0.59 -14.77
C LEU A 113 9.85 1.44 -15.37
N ALA A 114 10.09 2.62 -14.82
CA ALA A 114 11.10 3.53 -15.33
C ALA A 114 12.53 3.06 -15.02
N LEU A 115 12.79 2.59 -13.80
CA LEU A 115 14.13 2.15 -13.37
C LEU A 115 14.58 0.88 -14.09
N LEU A 116 13.66 -0.06 -14.32
CA LEU A 116 13.92 -1.36 -14.94
C LEU A 116 13.68 -1.35 -16.47
N ASP A 117 13.27 -0.21 -17.03
CA ASP A 117 12.92 -0.07 -18.47
C ASP A 117 11.83 -1.06 -18.92
N LEU A 118 10.78 -1.23 -18.09
CA LEU A 118 9.67 -2.14 -18.38
C LEU A 118 8.61 -1.45 -19.25
N LYS A 119 7.91 -2.26 -20.06
CA LYS A 119 6.80 -1.84 -20.89
C LYS A 119 5.48 -2.18 -20.19
N PRO A 120 4.70 -1.20 -19.73
CA PRO A 120 3.43 -1.50 -19.07
C PRO A 120 2.33 -1.80 -20.11
N VAL A 121 1.56 -2.85 -19.83
CA VAL A 121 0.17 -2.99 -20.23
C VAL A 121 -0.64 -2.68 -18.98
N TYR A 122 -1.50 -1.65 -19.04
CA TYR A 122 -2.28 -1.27 -17.86
C TYR A 122 -3.57 -2.08 -17.75
N LEU A 123 -3.86 -2.52 -16.54
CA LEU A 123 -5.08 -3.26 -16.19
C LEU A 123 -5.97 -2.36 -15.35
N ASP A 124 -7.13 -2.00 -15.90
CA ASP A 124 -8.13 -1.21 -15.19
C ASP A 124 -8.97 -2.10 -14.26
N ARG A 125 -9.30 -1.56 -13.10
CA ARG A 125 -10.24 -2.18 -12.15
C ARG A 125 -11.69 -1.81 -12.52
N PRO A 126 -12.66 -2.71 -12.30
CA PRO A 126 -14.06 -2.35 -12.47
C PRO A 126 -14.44 -1.21 -11.51
N TRP A 127 -15.23 -0.25 -12.01
CA TRP A 127 -15.77 0.81 -11.18
C TRP A 127 -17.05 0.36 -10.49
N LEU A 128 -17.06 0.39 -9.17
CA LEU A 128 -18.23 0.06 -8.35
C LEU A 128 -19.04 1.36 -8.10
N ALA A 129 -19.92 1.70 -9.04
CA ALA A 129 -20.58 3.01 -9.08
C ALA A 129 -21.36 3.34 -7.80
N ARG A 130 -21.99 2.34 -7.14
CA ARG A 130 -22.70 2.53 -5.87
C ARG A 130 -21.74 2.82 -4.72
N ALA A 131 -20.60 2.15 -4.72
CA ALA A 131 -19.57 2.28 -3.68
C ALA A 131 -18.64 3.48 -3.92
N GLY A 132 -18.55 3.99 -5.16
CA GLY A 132 -17.66 5.09 -5.52
C GLY A 132 -16.16 4.73 -5.44
N VAL A 133 -15.82 3.46 -5.54
CA VAL A 133 -14.44 2.95 -5.48
C VAL A 133 -14.17 1.93 -6.59
N THR A 134 -12.91 1.62 -6.84
CA THR A 134 -12.51 0.55 -7.75
C THR A 134 -12.67 -0.83 -7.09
N GLY A 135 -13.17 -1.79 -7.85
CA GLY A 135 -13.39 -3.17 -7.43
C GLY A 135 -12.15 -4.06 -7.51
N PRO A 136 -12.34 -5.38 -7.30
CA PRO A 136 -11.27 -6.36 -7.43
C PRO A 136 -10.78 -6.49 -8.88
N ILE A 137 -9.55 -6.95 -9.06
CA ILE A 137 -9.05 -7.38 -10.36
C ILE A 137 -9.80 -8.66 -10.78
N SER A 138 -10.31 -8.69 -12.02
CA SER A 138 -10.98 -9.86 -12.59
C SER A 138 -9.97 -10.81 -13.23
N PRO A 139 -9.97 -12.11 -12.86
CA PRO A 139 -9.14 -13.13 -13.52
C PRO A 139 -9.42 -13.22 -15.03
N GLU A 140 -10.68 -13.04 -15.46
CA GLU A 140 -11.08 -13.06 -16.86
C GLU A 140 -10.41 -11.92 -17.66
N ARG A 141 -10.33 -10.73 -17.05
CA ARG A 141 -9.65 -9.58 -17.68
C ARG A 141 -8.15 -9.82 -17.78
N VAL A 142 -7.55 -10.48 -16.79
CA VAL A 142 -6.13 -10.88 -16.85
C VAL A 142 -5.92 -11.90 -17.98
N GLU A 143 -6.77 -12.92 -18.11
CA GLU A 143 -6.73 -13.92 -19.19
C GLU A 143 -6.86 -13.27 -20.58
N GLU A 144 -7.77 -12.28 -20.74
CA GLU A 144 -7.91 -11.51 -21.99
C GLU A 144 -6.62 -10.76 -22.34
N GLN A 145 -5.99 -10.11 -21.36
CA GLN A 145 -4.75 -9.36 -21.59
C GLN A 145 -3.57 -10.29 -21.93
N LEU A 146 -3.45 -11.43 -21.25
CA LEU A 146 -2.39 -12.40 -21.53
C LEU A 146 -2.57 -13.06 -22.90
N THR A 147 -3.81 -13.27 -23.33
CA THR A 147 -4.11 -13.76 -24.68
C THR A 147 -3.75 -12.73 -25.74
N ALA A 148 -4.05 -11.45 -25.50
CA ALA A 148 -3.74 -10.36 -26.42
C ALA A 148 -2.24 -10.00 -26.44
N HIS A 149 -1.56 -10.20 -25.33
CA HIS A 149 -0.17 -9.82 -25.06
C HIS A 149 0.61 -11.01 -24.47
N PRO A 150 0.90 -12.06 -25.26
CA PRO A 150 1.59 -13.26 -24.77
C PRO A 150 3.03 -13.01 -24.31
N GLU A 151 3.59 -11.83 -24.61
CA GLU A 151 4.90 -11.38 -24.16
C GLU A 151 4.91 -10.92 -22.69
N ILE A 152 3.78 -10.78 -22.02
CA ILE A 152 3.70 -10.36 -20.61
C ILE A 152 4.42 -11.39 -19.72
N LYS A 153 5.33 -10.92 -18.84
CA LYS A 153 6.12 -11.75 -17.95
C LYS A 153 5.60 -11.79 -16.52
N ALA A 154 4.98 -10.71 -16.06
CA ALA A 154 4.46 -10.62 -14.71
C ALA A 154 3.16 -9.81 -14.67
N LEU A 155 2.32 -10.13 -13.69
CA LEU A 155 1.21 -9.30 -13.25
C LEU A 155 1.58 -8.68 -11.90
N CYS A 156 1.51 -7.35 -11.79
CA CYS A 156 1.71 -6.64 -10.52
C CYS A 156 0.40 -5.96 -10.12
N ILE A 157 -0.15 -6.34 -8.97
CA ILE A 157 -1.40 -5.81 -8.43
C ILE A 157 -1.27 -5.38 -6.98
N THR A 158 -2.19 -4.50 -6.55
CA THR A 158 -2.34 -4.11 -5.14
C THR A 158 -3.56 -4.82 -4.53
N SER A 159 -3.34 -5.65 -3.50
CA SER A 159 -4.42 -6.33 -2.75
C SER A 159 -4.02 -6.57 -1.30
N PRO A 160 -4.76 -6.02 -0.31
CA PRO A 160 -5.92 -5.12 -0.44
C PRO A 160 -5.60 -3.77 -1.06
N THR A 161 -6.62 -3.12 -1.65
CA THR A 161 -6.50 -1.70 -2.03
C THR A 161 -6.48 -0.80 -0.80
N TYR A 162 -6.29 0.50 -0.99
CA TYR A 162 -6.36 1.49 0.09
C TYR A 162 -7.73 1.47 0.81
N TYR A 163 -8.81 1.23 0.06
CA TYR A 163 -10.18 1.08 0.59
C TYR A 163 -10.46 -0.31 1.17
N GLY A 164 -9.48 -1.21 1.16
CA GLY A 164 -9.61 -2.56 1.69
C GLY A 164 -10.21 -3.58 0.72
N VAL A 165 -10.38 -3.25 -0.56
CA VAL A 165 -10.92 -4.19 -1.56
C VAL A 165 -9.89 -5.28 -1.85
N LEU A 166 -10.33 -6.53 -1.74
CA LEU A 166 -9.53 -7.74 -1.96
C LEU A 166 -9.76 -8.29 -3.36
N SER A 167 -8.73 -8.83 -3.99
CA SER A 167 -8.81 -9.60 -5.24
C SER A 167 -8.65 -11.09 -4.96
N ASP A 168 -9.18 -11.94 -5.85
CA ASP A 168 -9.05 -13.40 -5.78
C ASP A 168 -7.65 -13.82 -6.23
N LEU A 169 -6.70 -13.82 -5.28
CA LEU A 169 -5.30 -14.11 -5.54
C LEU A 169 -5.07 -15.56 -6.05
N PRO A 170 -5.75 -16.60 -5.51
CA PRO A 170 -5.69 -17.95 -6.05
C PRO A 170 -6.06 -18.02 -7.53
N ALA A 171 -7.19 -17.42 -7.92
CA ALA A 171 -7.62 -17.44 -9.31
C ALA A 171 -6.65 -16.64 -10.23
N LEU A 172 -6.10 -15.54 -9.74
CA LEU A 172 -5.11 -14.74 -10.47
C LEU A 172 -3.79 -15.51 -10.65
N ALA A 173 -3.32 -16.19 -9.61
CA ALA A 173 -2.12 -17.05 -9.68
C ALA A 173 -2.31 -18.18 -10.71
N GLU A 174 -3.46 -18.86 -10.68
CA GLU A 174 -3.77 -19.92 -11.65
C GLU A 174 -3.72 -19.40 -13.10
N VAL A 175 -4.31 -18.22 -13.36
CA VAL A 175 -4.26 -17.60 -14.68
C VAL A 175 -2.83 -17.29 -15.08
N MET A 176 -2.04 -16.63 -14.22
CA MET A 176 -0.65 -16.28 -14.51
C MET A 176 0.22 -17.51 -14.77
N HIS A 177 0.10 -18.54 -13.93
CA HIS A 177 0.91 -19.75 -14.06
C HIS A 177 0.59 -20.55 -15.32
N ARG A 178 -0.68 -20.61 -15.78
CA ARG A 178 -1.05 -21.23 -17.06
C ARG A 178 -0.34 -20.57 -18.27
N HIS A 179 -0.05 -19.28 -18.19
CA HIS A 179 0.68 -18.53 -19.20
C HIS A 179 2.19 -18.45 -18.94
N GLY A 180 2.70 -19.12 -17.90
CA GLY A 180 4.12 -19.10 -17.52
C GLY A 180 4.61 -17.74 -16.98
N GLY A 181 3.69 -16.91 -16.49
CA GLY A 181 3.96 -15.60 -15.90
C GLY A 181 4.10 -15.65 -14.37
N VAL A 182 4.50 -14.55 -13.78
CA VAL A 182 4.76 -14.34 -12.34
C VAL A 182 3.68 -13.43 -11.73
N LEU A 183 3.10 -13.82 -10.59
CA LEU A 183 2.20 -12.98 -9.82
C LEU A 183 2.96 -12.22 -8.73
N VAL A 184 3.05 -10.90 -8.86
CA VAL A 184 3.59 -9.97 -7.86
C VAL A 184 2.44 -9.26 -7.16
N VAL A 185 2.34 -9.41 -5.84
CA VAL A 185 1.29 -8.78 -5.03
C VAL A 185 1.89 -7.71 -4.12
N ASP A 186 1.50 -6.46 -4.36
CA ASP A 186 1.67 -5.39 -3.37
C ASP A 186 0.58 -5.52 -2.31
N GLY A 187 0.87 -6.32 -1.29
CA GLY A 187 0.04 -6.56 -0.11
C GLY A 187 0.36 -5.58 1.04
N ALA A 188 0.83 -4.37 0.73
CA ALA A 188 1.25 -3.40 1.76
C ALA A 188 0.17 -3.09 2.80
N HIS A 189 -1.11 -3.21 2.45
CA HIS A 189 -2.24 -3.03 3.36
C HIS A 189 -2.76 -4.34 3.97
N GLY A 190 -2.13 -5.48 3.71
CA GLY A 190 -2.61 -6.82 4.06
C GLY A 190 -1.75 -7.60 5.06
N ALA A 191 -0.73 -6.99 5.69
CA ALA A 191 0.19 -7.70 6.59
C ALA A 191 -0.51 -8.41 7.78
N HIS A 192 -1.69 -7.98 8.17
CA HIS A 192 -2.50 -8.54 9.27
C HIS A 192 -3.43 -9.67 8.85
N LEU A 193 -3.70 -9.83 7.55
CA LEU A 193 -4.69 -10.79 7.05
C LEU A 193 -4.40 -12.25 7.46
N PRO A 194 -3.14 -12.74 7.49
CA PRO A 194 -2.84 -14.10 7.96
C PRO A 194 -3.28 -14.40 9.40
N PHE A 195 -3.46 -13.36 10.21
CA PHE A 195 -3.97 -13.51 11.58
C PHE A 195 -5.50 -13.58 11.66
N LEU A 196 -6.21 -13.32 10.55
CA LEU A 196 -7.67 -13.36 10.47
C LEU A 196 -8.19 -14.58 9.72
N GLY A 197 -7.43 -15.08 8.75
CA GLY A 197 -7.81 -16.22 7.93
C GLY A 197 -6.91 -16.39 6.71
N ASP A 198 -7.37 -17.23 5.81
CA ASP A 198 -6.73 -17.42 4.51
C ASP A 198 -7.34 -16.46 3.49
N TYR A 199 -6.53 -15.54 2.97
CA TYR A 199 -6.89 -14.54 1.97
C TYR A 199 -6.09 -14.73 0.68
N GLY A 200 -5.50 -15.92 0.49
CA GLY A 200 -4.75 -16.30 -0.69
C GLY A 200 -3.41 -15.58 -0.87
N LEU A 201 -2.87 -14.92 0.16
CA LEU A 201 -1.59 -14.21 0.04
C LEU A 201 -0.44 -15.15 -0.29
N SER A 202 -0.51 -16.41 0.16
CA SER A 202 0.48 -17.46 -0.12
C SER A 202 0.49 -17.94 -1.57
N GLU A 203 -0.51 -17.57 -2.38
CA GLU A 203 -0.54 -17.94 -3.79
C GLU A 203 0.30 -16.99 -4.68
N ALA A 204 0.75 -15.87 -4.13
CA ALA A 204 1.66 -14.98 -4.85
C ALA A 204 3.04 -15.61 -5.01
N ASP A 205 3.67 -15.43 -6.17
CA ASP A 205 5.07 -15.78 -6.37
C ASP A 205 5.99 -14.83 -5.59
N LEU A 206 5.61 -13.55 -5.56
CA LEU A 206 6.29 -12.49 -4.80
C LEU A 206 5.24 -11.62 -4.10
N LEU A 207 5.36 -11.50 -2.77
CA LEU A 207 4.45 -10.71 -1.94
C LEU A 207 5.23 -9.66 -1.16
N VAL A 208 4.77 -8.42 -1.20
CA VAL A 208 5.29 -7.33 -0.37
C VAL A 208 4.27 -6.95 0.69
N ALA A 209 4.64 -6.97 1.97
CA ALA A 209 3.76 -6.60 3.07
C ALA A 209 4.38 -5.47 3.91
N SER A 210 3.65 -4.37 4.12
CA SER A 210 4.09 -3.30 5.05
C SER A 210 3.69 -3.64 6.48
N ALA A 211 4.62 -4.12 7.28
CA ALA A 211 4.34 -4.44 8.67
C ALA A 211 3.80 -3.20 9.43
N HIS A 212 4.42 -2.03 9.22
CA HIS A 212 4.06 -0.81 9.94
C HIS A 212 2.66 -0.26 9.65
N LYS A 213 2.02 -0.64 8.52
CA LYS A 213 0.70 -0.09 8.18
C LYS A 213 -0.40 -0.69 9.05
N THR A 214 -0.34 -1.98 9.29
CA THR A 214 -1.40 -2.70 9.99
C THR A 214 -0.93 -3.46 11.23
N LEU A 215 0.34 -3.84 11.34
CA LEU A 215 0.89 -4.51 12.52
C LEU A 215 1.54 -3.51 13.50
N PRO A 216 1.75 -3.89 14.77
CA PRO A 216 2.42 -3.04 15.77
C PRO A 216 3.93 -2.98 15.54
N ALA A 217 4.36 -2.52 14.37
CA ALA A 217 5.75 -2.37 13.96
C ALA A 217 6.09 -0.89 13.68
N PRO A 218 7.37 -0.50 13.79
CA PRO A 218 7.81 0.88 13.51
C PRO A 218 7.54 1.29 12.07
N GLY A 219 7.34 2.58 11.85
CA GLY A 219 7.25 3.15 10.50
C GLY A 219 8.40 2.68 9.60
N GLN A 220 8.14 2.52 8.30
CA GLN A 220 9.10 2.06 7.30
C GLN A 220 9.39 0.54 7.30
N SER A 221 9.03 -0.22 8.34
CA SER A 221 9.25 -1.67 8.38
C SER A 221 8.32 -2.41 7.40
N ALA A 222 8.89 -3.34 6.62
CA ALA A 222 8.17 -4.16 5.67
C ALA A 222 8.82 -5.53 5.48
N LEU A 223 8.14 -6.41 4.74
CA LEU A 223 8.53 -7.79 4.47
C LEU A 223 8.38 -8.07 2.98
N LEU A 224 9.35 -8.78 2.41
CA LEU A 224 9.28 -9.34 1.06
C LEU A 224 9.26 -10.85 1.18
N PHE A 225 8.26 -11.49 0.60
CA PHE A 225 8.13 -12.94 0.57
C PHE A 225 8.23 -13.47 -0.86
N SER A 226 8.63 -14.73 -0.96
CA SER A 226 8.63 -15.44 -2.24
C SER A 226 8.22 -16.91 -2.09
N ASN A 227 7.74 -17.44 -3.22
CA ASN A 227 7.47 -18.86 -3.43
C ASN A 227 8.16 -19.37 -4.71
N GLY A 228 8.29 -20.70 -4.80
CA GLY A 228 8.65 -21.42 -6.03
C GLY A 228 10.03 -21.07 -6.56
N ALA A 229 10.11 -20.35 -7.67
CA ALA A 229 11.35 -20.10 -8.41
C ALA A 229 12.31 -19.10 -7.76
N PHE A 230 11.88 -18.35 -6.75
CA PHE A 230 12.66 -17.27 -6.15
C PHE A 230 13.19 -17.67 -4.77
N SER A 231 14.48 -17.95 -4.71
CA SER A 231 15.15 -18.32 -3.45
C SER A 231 15.36 -17.11 -2.52
N HIS A 232 15.61 -17.39 -1.23
CA HIS A 232 16.00 -16.36 -0.27
C HIS A 232 17.26 -15.58 -0.71
N ALA A 233 18.19 -16.22 -1.42
CA ALA A 233 19.36 -15.56 -1.99
C ALA A 233 18.98 -14.55 -3.09
N ASP A 234 17.97 -14.87 -3.90
CA ASP A 234 17.45 -13.96 -4.92
C ASP A 234 16.78 -12.73 -4.28
N LEU A 235 15.98 -12.93 -3.22
CA LEU A 235 15.39 -11.82 -2.46
C LEU A 235 16.46 -10.86 -1.94
N ARG A 236 17.51 -11.40 -1.31
CA ARG A 236 18.63 -10.60 -0.78
C ARG A 236 19.33 -9.82 -1.89
N ARG A 237 19.66 -10.49 -3.00
CA ARG A 237 20.33 -9.88 -4.15
C ARG A 237 19.52 -8.72 -4.74
N ALA A 238 18.22 -8.92 -4.95
CA ALA A 238 17.37 -7.88 -5.53
C ALA A 238 17.12 -6.73 -4.54
N ALA A 239 16.84 -7.03 -3.27
CA ALA A 239 16.55 -6.01 -2.27
C ALA A 239 17.78 -5.18 -1.88
N SER A 240 19.00 -5.74 -1.94
CA SER A 240 20.24 -5.00 -1.67
C SER A 240 20.51 -3.86 -2.66
N ILE A 241 19.96 -3.94 -3.89
CA ILE A 241 20.09 -2.87 -4.90
C ILE A 241 19.43 -1.58 -4.42
N TYR A 242 18.35 -1.70 -3.66
CA TYR A 242 17.50 -0.59 -3.23
C TYR A 242 17.57 -0.30 -1.73
N GLY A 243 18.28 -1.12 -0.99
CA GLY A 243 18.43 -1.02 0.45
C GLY A 243 19.71 -0.33 0.89
N SER A 244 19.75 0.09 2.15
CA SER A 244 20.98 0.57 2.78
C SER A 244 21.89 -0.61 3.10
N SER A 245 23.19 -0.46 2.90
CA SER A 245 24.19 -1.41 3.37
C SER A 245 24.30 -1.45 4.91
N SER A 246 23.76 -0.45 5.60
CA SER A 246 23.66 -0.36 7.06
C SER A 246 22.18 -0.38 7.48
N PRO A 247 21.52 -1.56 7.47
CA PRO A 247 20.11 -1.67 7.83
C PRO A 247 19.90 -1.44 9.33
N SER A 248 18.76 -0.87 9.70
CA SER A 248 18.43 -0.62 11.11
C SER A 248 18.21 -1.91 11.88
N TYR A 249 19.10 -2.27 12.79
CA TYR A 249 18.96 -3.41 13.70
C TYR A 249 17.75 -3.29 14.64
N PRO A 250 17.47 -2.11 15.24
CA PRO A 250 16.24 -1.93 16.02
C PRO A 250 14.98 -2.20 15.23
N MET A 251 14.94 -1.85 13.93
CA MET A 251 13.77 -2.13 13.08
C MET A 251 13.62 -3.63 12.80
N MET A 252 14.72 -4.35 12.55
CA MET A 252 14.70 -5.80 12.35
C MET A 252 14.28 -6.53 13.64
N ALA A 253 14.82 -6.12 14.80
CA ALA A 253 14.40 -6.64 16.10
C ALA A 253 12.92 -6.36 16.38
N ALA A 254 12.41 -5.18 16.00
CA ALA A 254 11.00 -4.84 16.13
C ALA A 254 10.10 -5.71 15.25
N LEU A 255 10.53 -6.10 14.05
CA LEU A 255 9.80 -7.05 13.20
C LEU A 255 9.71 -8.44 13.86
N ASP A 256 10.81 -8.93 14.45
CA ASP A 256 10.80 -10.22 15.16
C ASP A 256 9.91 -10.19 16.40
N LEU A 257 10.02 -9.16 17.24
CA LEU A 257 9.14 -8.94 18.39
C LEU A 257 7.67 -8.78 17.98
N CYS A 258 7.41 -8.09 16.87
CA CYS A 258 6.08 -7.91 16.33
C CYS A 258 5.44 -9.27 16.00
N ARG A 259 6.17 -10.16 15.32
CA ARG A 259 5.70 -11.52 15.01
C ARG A 259 5.34 -12.29 16.29
N ALA A 260 6.25 -12.31 17.25
CA ALA A 260 6.04 -13.00 18.54
C ALA A 260 4.80 -12.44 19.27
N HIS A 261 4.69 -11.12 19.39
CA HIS A 261 3.53 -10.44 19.99
C HIS A 261 2.21 -10.81 19.30
N MET A 262 2.22 -10.87 17.97
CA MET A 262 1.05 -11.23 17.17
C MET A 262 0.62 -12.69 17.42
N LEU A 263 1.56 -13.62 17.58
CA LEU A 263 1.25 -15.02 17.90
C LEU A 263 0.70 -15.20 19.32
N GLU A 264 1.18 -14.43 20.30
CA GLU A 264 0.71 -14.50 21.69
C GLU A 264 -0.72 -14.01 21.88
N GLY A 265 -1.11 -12.93 21.23
CA GLY A 265 -2.42 -12.32 21.44
C GLY A 265 -3.00 -11.53 20.29
N GLY A 266 -2.19 -11.22 19.27
CA GLY A 266 -2.57 -10.37 18.15
C GLY A 266 -3.74 -10.93 17.34
N THR A 267 -3.76 -12.23 17.09
CA THR A 267 -4.90 -12.91 16.43
C THR A 267 -6.23 -12.66 17.14
N LYS A 268 -6.26 -12.83 18.46
CA LYS A 268 -7.47 -12.56 19.24
C LYS A 268 -7.84 -11.08 19.20
N ALA A 269 -6.84 -10.20 19.26
CA ALA A 269 -7.06 -8.76 19.20
C ALA A 269 -7.58 -8.33 17.83
N TYR A 270 -7.05 -8.89 16.73
CA TYR A 270 -7.56 -8.60 15.38
C TYR A 270 -8.98 -9.12 15.13
N ARG A 271 -9.32 -10.31 15.63
CA ARG A 271 -10.72 -10.81 15.57
C ARG A 271 -11.68 -9.83 16.26
N ARG A 272 -11.32 -9.35 17.45
CA ARG A 272 -12.09 -8.30 18.13
C ARG A 272 -12.18 -7.02 17.29
N THR A 273 -11.08 -6.59 16.68
CA THR A 273 -11.08 -5.41 15.80
C THR A 273 -12.06 -5.60 14.63
N ALA A 274 -12.06 -6.76 13.98
CA ALA A 274 -13.00 -7.08 12.90
C ALA A 274 -14.46 -7.07 13.38
N GLU A 275 -14.75 -7.62 14.58
CA GLU A 275 -16.08 -7.58 15.21
C GLU A 275 -16.54 -6.14 15.47
N GLU A 276 -15.66 -5.29 16.00
CA GLU A 276 -16.00 -3.87 16.24
C GLU A 276 -16.21 -3.09 14.95
N VAL A 277 -15.40 -3.35 13.92
CA VAL A 277 -15.57 -2.73 12.58
C VAL A 277 -16.89 -3.18 11.96
N ALA A 278 -17.22 -4.47 12.01
CA ALA A 278 -18.50 -4.99 11.51
C ALA A 278 -19.68 -4.28 12.21
N ARG A 279 -19.64 -4.17 13.55
CA ARG A 279 -20.65 -3.44 14.33
C ARG A 279 -20.77 -1.97 13.92
N LEU A 280 -19.66 -1.30 13.61
CA LEU A 280 -19.71 0.09 13.13
C LEU A 280 -20.29 0.19 11.71
N ARG A 281 -19.96 -0.74 10.80
CA ARG A 281 -20.54 -0.80 9.45
C ARG A 281 -22.06 -1.01 9.45
N GLU A 282 -22.62 -1.71 10.45
CA GLU A 282 -24.05 -1.88 10.63
C GLU A 282 -24.76 -0.58 11.11
N ARG A 283 -24.06 0.29 11.81
CA ARG A 283 -24.60 1.48 12.48
C ARG A 283 -24.40 2.77 11.75
N PHE A 284 -23.38 2.83 10.90
CA PHE A 284 -23.00 4.03 10.17
C PHE A 284 -22.87 3.74 8.68
N PRO A 285 -23.18 4.70 7.80
CA PRO A 285 -22.91 4.57 6.37
C PRO A 285 -21.44 4.24 6.10
N ALA A 286 -21.19 3.06 5.54
CA ALA A 286 -19.83 2.57 5.27
C ALA A 286 -19.86 1.57 4.12
N LEU A 287 -18.71 1.30 3.50
CA LEU A 287 -18.55 0.17 2.59
C LEU A 287 -18.68 -1.14 3.37
N THR A 288 -19.34 -2.10 2.73
CA THR A 288 -19.62 -3.44 3.27
C THR A 288 -19.24 -4.54 2.28
N GLU A 289 -19.27 -5.78 2.72
CA GLU A 289 -19.04 -6.96 1.89
C GLU A 289 -20.11 -7.14 0.78
N GLN A 290 -21.23 -6.38 0.83
CA GLN A 290 -22.22 -6.31 -0.25
C GLN A 290 -21.76 -5.43 -1.42
N ASP A 291 -20.81 -4.54 -1.18
CA ASP A 291 -20.25 -3.65 -2.19
C ASP A 291 -19.06 -4.28 -2.91
N ALA A 292 -18.17 -4.96 -2.16
CA ALA A 292 -16.99 -5.68 -2.67
C ALA A 292 -16.45 -6.68 -1.63
N PRO A 293 -15.60 -7.65 -2.02
CA PRO A 293 -14.78 -8.38 -1.05
C PRO A 293 -13.89 -7.40 -0.30
N LEU A 294 -13.99 -7.35 1.03
CA LEU A 294 -13.32 -6.34 1.86
C LEU A 294 -12.44 -6.97 2.95
N ASP A 295 -11.37 -6.28 3.27
CA ASP A 295 -10.63 -6.44 4.51
C ASP A 295 -11.58 -6.19 5.71
N PRO A 296 -11.79 -7.19 6.60
CA PRO A 296 -12.76 -7.09 7.67
C PRO A 296 -12.40 -6.01 8.71
N THR A 297 -11.18 -5.50 8.71
CA THR A 297 -10.74 -4.46 9.65
C THR A 297 -10.67 -3.07 9.04
N ARG A 298 -10.83 -2.93 7.72
CA ARG A 298 -10.80 -1.63 7.04
C ARG A 298 -12.15 -0.92 7.19
N LEU A 299 -12.22 0.16 7.93
CA LEU A 299 -13.45 0.95 8.03
C LEU A 299 -13.41 2.11 7.03
N VAL A 300 -14.26 2.06 6.02
CA VAL A 300 -14.44 3.11 5.01
C VAL A 300 -15.82 3.70 5.19
N LEU A 301 -15.89 4.86 5.80
CA LEU A 301 -17.13 5.58 6.01
C LEU A 301 -17.55 6.29 4.73
N CYS A 302 -18.86 6.33 4.47
CA CYS A 302 -19.44 7.08 3.37
C CYS A 302 -19.99 8.42 3.87
N ALA A 303 -19.74 9.49 3.14
CA ALA A 303 -20.19 10.83 3.48
C ALA A 303 -20.60 11.62 2.22
N PRO A 304 -21.53 12.57 2.32
CA PRO A 304 -21.83 13.50 1.22
C PRO A 304 -20.63 14.40 0.86
N ASP A 305 -19.73 14.63 1.82
CA ASP A 305 -18.44 15.32 1.70
C ASP A 305 -17.47 14.68 2.68
N GLY A 306 -16.55 13.86 2.14
CA GLY A 306 -15.58 13.14 2.97
C GLY A 306 -14.53 14.05 3.60
N TYR A 307 -14.14 15.14 2.94
CA TYR A 307 -13.20 16.11 3.51
C TYR A 307 -13.80 16.84 4.73
N ALA A 308 -15.05 17.30 4.61
CA ALA A 308 -15.78 17.90 5.73
C ALA A 308 -15.97 16.90 6.89
N ALA A 309 -16.22 15.62 6.56
CA ALA A 309 -16.33 14.56 7.56
C ALA A 309 -14.98 14.28 8.26
N GLN A 310 -13.86 14.30 7.53
CA GLN A 310 -12.52 14.23 8.11
C GLN A 310 -12.27 15.39 9.07
N GLU A 311 -12.50 16.62 8.66
CA GLU A 311 -12.31 17.81 9.51
C GLU A 311 -13.15 17.73 10.80
N ALA A 312 -14.38 17.23 10.70
CA ALA A 312 -15.26 17.04 11.86
C ALA A 312 -14.76 15.98 12.84
N LEU A 313 -14.09 14.92 12.35
CA LEU A 313 -13.42 13.93 13.19
C LEU A 313 -12.15 14.50 13.84
N GLU A 314 -11.35 15.21 13.08
CA GLU A 314 -10.11 15.86 13.56
C GLU A 314 -10.40 16.90 14.65
N ALA A 315 -11.49 17.66 14.51
CA ALA A 315 -11.96 18.60 15.55
C ALA A 315 -12.31 17.89 16.88
N GLN A 316 -12.61 16.59 16.85
CA GLN A 316 -12.84 15.75 18.02
C GLN A 316 -11.59 14.95 18.44
N ASN A 317 -10.43 15.32 17.88
CA ASN A 317 -9.15 14.65 18.10
C ASN A 317 -9.17 13.15 17.70
N VAL A 318 -9.95 12.82 16.66
CA VAL A 318 -10.00 11.52 15.98
C VAL A 318 -9.38 11.70 14.60
N TRP A 319 -8.27 11.01 14.33
CA TRP A 319 -7.45 11.23 13.15
C TRP A 319 -7.58 10.06 12.18
N PRO A 320 -8.33 10.21 11.08
CA PRO A 320 -8.42 9.22 10.02
C PRO A 320 -7.09 9.03 9.27
N GLU A 321 -7.02 7.99 8.46
CA GLU A 321 -5.89 7.79 7.54
C GLU A 321 -5.95 8.77 6.37
N MET A 322 -7.13 8.91 5.75
CA MET A 322 -7.36 9.81 4.64
C MET A 322 -8.84 10.06 4.42
N ALA A 323 -9.16 11.07 3.62
CA ALA A 323 -10.47 11.23 3.01
C ALA A 323 -10.33 11.52 1.51
N ASP A 324 -11.38 11.20 0.76
CA ASP A 324 -11.68 11.74 -0.56
C ASP A 324 -13.04 12.47 -0.51
N GLY A 325 -13.55 12.92 -1.63
CA GLY A 325 -14.80 13.69 -1.61
C GLY A 325 -16.03 12.91 -1.15
N GLY A 326 -16.01 11.57 -1.02
CA GLY A 326 -17.15 10.74 -0.58
C GLY A 326 -16.85 9.76 0.53
N HIS A 327 -15.59 9.62 0.90
CA HIS A 327 -15.18 8.60 1.87
C HIS A 327 -14.21 9.16 2.91
N VAL A 328 -14.25 8.53 4.09
CA VAL A 328 -13.20 8.66 5.12
C VAL A 328 -12.68 7.26 5.45
N VAL A 329 -11.39 7.05 5.24
CA VAL A 329 -10.73 5.76 5.48
C VAL A 329 -10.09 5.75 6.85
N LEU A 330 -10.43 4.73 7.63
CA LEU A 330 -9.84 4.46 8.94
C LEU A 330 -9.21 3.08 8.91
N ILE A 331 -8.08 2.95 9.62
CA ILE A 331 -7.30 1.71 9.71
C ILE A 331 -7.25 1.25 11.18
N PRO A 332 -8.32 0.70 11.74
CA PRO A 332 -8.26 0.05 13.04
C PRO A 332 -7.30 -1.16 13.03
N THR A 333 -6.60 -1.38 14.14
CA THR A 333 -5.64 -2.49 14.27
C THR A 333 -5.83 -3.25 15.57
N CYS A 334 -5.05 -4.30 15.78
CA CYS A 334 -5.02 -5.04 17.05
C CYS A 334 -4.66 -4.17 18.27
N ALA A 335 -4.03 -3.01 18.03
CA ALA A 335 -3.64 -2.09 19.11
C ALA A 335 -4.79 -1.21 19.60
N ASP A 336 -5.91 -1.12 18.87
CA ASP A 336 -7.06 -0.33 19.28
C ASP A 336 -7.88 -1.09 20.35
N SER A 337 -8.16 -0.43 21.47
CA SER A 337 -8.91 -1.00 22.59
C SER A 337 -10.42 -0.77 22.41
N ARG A 338 -11.23 -1.43 23.25
CA ARG A 338 -12.67 -1.16 23.31
C ARG A 338 -13.01 0.30 23.65
N SER A 339 -12.20 0.95 24.47
CA SER A 339 -12.38 2.38 24.77
C SER A 339 -12.06 3.27 23.57
N ASP A 340 -11.08 2.88 22.72
CA ASP A 340 -10.78 3.58 21.47
C ASP A 340 -11.96 3.48 20.50
N PHE A 341 -12.57 2.30 20.35
CA PHE A 341 -13.79 2.09 19.56
C PHE A 341 -15.01 2.85 20.10
N ALA A 342 -15.20 2.90 21.44
CA ALA A 342 -16.27 3.67 22.04
C ALA A 342 -16.10 5.17 21.77
N ARG A 343 -14.87 5.70 21.85
CA ARG A 343 -14.55 7.08 21.52
C ARG A 343 -14.81 7.37 20.03
N LEU A 344 -14.40 6.45 19.16
CA LEU A 344 -14.69 6.57 17.72
C LEU A 344 -16.20 6.63 17.48
N GLU A 345 -16.96 5.71 18.06
CA GLU A 345 -18.41 5.65 17.88
C GLU A 345 -19.11 6.94 18.33
N GLU A 346 -18.68 7.52 19.46
CA GLU A 346 -19.23 8.80 19.95
C GLU A 346 -18.93 9.94 18.97
N ALA A 347 -17.71 9.98 18.43
CA ALA A 347 -17.34 10.96 17.41
C ALA A 347 -18.16 10.81 16.14
N LEU A 348 -18.38 9.57 15.66
CA LEU A 348 -19.16 9.31 14.44
C LEU A 348 -20.61 9.77 14.52
N ARG A 349 -21.23 9.81 15.71
CA ARG A 349 -22.59 10.34 15.90
C ARG A 349 -22.72 11.84 15.61
N GLN A 350 -21.61 12.57 15.61
CA GLN A 350 -21.55 14.01 15.43
C GLN A 350 -21.07 14.40 14.02
N VAL A 351 -20.77 13.40 13.16
CA VAL A 351 -20.29 13.61 11.79
C VAL A 351 -21.42 13.39 10.80
N ALA A 352 -21.51 14.23 9.79
CA ALA A 352 -22.47 14.10 8.70
C ALA A 352 -22.07 12.94 7.77
N LEU A 353 -22.54 11.74 8.08
CA LEU A 353 -22.35 10.54 7.26
C LEU A 353 -23.62 10.27 6.42
N GLY A 354 -23.44 9.67 5.25
CA GLY A 354 -24.53 9.39 4.32
C GLY A 354 -24.02 8.79 3.00
N PRO A 355 -24.89 8.62 2.00
CA PRO A 355 -24.47 8.09 0.70
C PRO A 355 -23.37 8.96 0.09
N CYS A 356 -22.37 8.29 -0.51
CA CYS A 356 -21.35 8.98 -1.29
C CYS A 356 -22.00 9.76 -2.46
N PRO A 357 -21.50 10.96 -2.79
CA PRO A 357 -21.88 11.61 -4.04
C PRO A 357 -21.44 10.70 -5.19
N GLY A 358 -22.26 10.63 -6.25
CA GLY A 358 -21.91 9.83 -7.43
C GLY A 358 -20.60 10.33 -8.07
N TYR A 359 -19.52 9.64 -7.83
CA TYR A 359 -18.25 9.91 -8.53
C TYR A 359 -18.28 9.36 -9.94
N PRO A 360 -17.71 10.09 -10.91
CA PRO A 360 -17.53 9.54 -12.23
C PRO A 360 -16.55 8.36 -12.17
N ALA A 361 -16.76 7.37 -13.03
CA ALA A 361 -15.76 6.35 -13.25
C ALA A 361 -14.43 6.98 -13.73
N PRO A 362 -13.27 6.42 -13.36
CA PRO A 362 -11.99 6.83 -13.92
C PRO A 362 -12.03 6.84 -15.45
N THR A 363 -11.34 7.78 -16.05
CA THR A 363 -11.26 7.87 -17.53
C THR A 363 -10.41 6.72 -18.07
N VAL A 364 -10.66 6.36 -19.33
CA VAL A 364 -9.74 5.48 -20.08
C VAL A 364 -8.33 6.08 -20.05
N PRO A 365 -7.28 5.28 -19.77
CA PRO A 365 -5.91 5.76 -19.74
C PRO A 365 -5.54 6.52 -21.01
N PRO A 366 -4.83 7.65 -20.91
CA PRO A 366 -4.36 8.39 -22.06
C PRO A 366 -3.35 7.61 -22.90
N GLU A 367 -3.10 8.09 -24.12
CA GLU A 367 -2.10 7.52 -25.03
C GLU A 367 -0.70 7.57 -24.42
N MET A 368 0.01 6.45 -24.43
CA MET A 368 1.43 6.36 -24.08
C MET A 368 2.27 6.92 -25.23
N ALA A 369 2.87 8.09 -25.04
CA ALA A 369 3.71 8.77 -26.04
C ALA A 369 5.22 8.54 -25.83
N LEU A 370 5.63 8.26 -24.60
CA LEU A 370 7.01 7.90 -24.21
C LEU A 370 6.98 6.67 -23.30
N THR A 371 8.07 5.91 -23.24
CA THR A 371 8.20 4.90 -22.18
C THR A 371 8.28 5.58 -20.79
N PRO A 372 7.87 4.92 -19.71
CA PRO A 372 8.02 5.48 -18.36
C PRO A 372 9.44 5.94 -18.05
N ARG A 373 10.46 5.20 -18.55
CA ARG A 373 11.87 5.55 -18.40
C ARG A 373 12.21 6.84 -19.16
N GLN A 374 11.82 6.93 -20.43
CA GLN A 374 12.06 8.13 -21.22
C GLN A 374 11.41 9.37 -20.59
N ALA A 375 10.18 9.24 -20.10
CA ALA A 375 9.46 10.35 -19.47
C ALA A 375 10.09 10.78 -18.15
N LEU A 376 10.41 9.83 -17.25
CA LEU A 376 10.92 10.14 -15.92
C LEU A 376 12.30 10.82 -15.96
N PHE A 377 13.14 10.42 -16.91
CA PHE A 377 14.52 10.94 -17.04
C PHE A 377 14.68 12.06 -18.09
N ALA A 378 13.60 12.44 -18.79
CA ALA A 378 13.63 13.60 -19.69
C ALA A 378 13.89 14.90 -18.91
N PRO A 379 14.48 15.92 -19.55
CA PRO A 379 14.36 17.29 -19.07
C PRO A 379 12.88 17.64 -18.88
N ARG A 380 12.55 18.37 -17.82
CA ARG A 380 11.15 18.64 -17.47
C ARG A 380 10.89 20.09 -17.13
N LYS A 381 9.66 20.52 -17.30
CA LYS A 381 9.13 21.81 -16.86
C LYS A 381 7.84 21.60 -16.09
N SER A 382 7.52 22.49 -15.17
CA SER A 382 6.23 22.52 -14.47
C SER A 382 5.26 23.41 -15.23
N LEU A 383 4.03 22.97 -15.38
CA LEU A 383 2.93 23.71 -16.01
C LEU A 383 1.66 23.57 -15.17
N PRO A 384 0.83 24.62 -15.05
CA PRO A 384 -0.52 24.48 -14.57
C PRO A 384 -1.26 23.38 -15.35
N LEU A 385 -2.09 22.60 -14.66
CA LEU A 385 -2.82 21.47 -15.27
C LEU A 385 -3.51 21.84 -16.60
N GLU A 386 -4.13 23.02 -16.66
CA GLU A 386 -4.83 23.51 -17.84
C GLU A 386 -3.93 23.79 -19.04
N GLN A 387 -2.66 24.10 -18.79
CA GLN A 387 -1.65 24.37 -19.82
C GLN A 387 -0.87 23.12 -20.22
N ALA A 388 -1.09 22.01 -19.52
CA ALA A 388 -0.41 20.75 -19.79
C ALA A 388 -1.07 19.93 -20.91
N GLU A 389 -2.24 20.36 -21.44
CA GLU A 389 -2.92 19.64 -22.52
C GLU A 389 -1.97 19.39 -23.72
N GLY A 390 -1.96 18.15 -24.21
CA GLY A 390 -1.10 17.71 -25.32
C GLY A 390 0.36 17.46 -24.94
N GLN A 391 0.82 17.89 -23.78
CA GLN A 391 2.16 17.59 -23.26
C GLN A 391 2.24 16.13 -22.78
N VAL A 392 3.46 15.61 -22.60
CA VAL A 392 3.68 14.27 -22.06
C VAL A 392 4.06 14.37 -20.59
N ALA A 393 3.37 13.65 -19.73
CA ALA A 393 3.63 13.66 -18.30
C ALA A 393 5.01 13.07 -17.99
N ALA A 394 5.86 13.81 -17.29
CA ALA A 394 7.17 13.33 -16.84
C ALA A 394 7.08 12.55 -15.52
N CYS A 395 6.05 12.82 -14.74
CA CYS A 395 5.72 12.13 -13.47
C CYS A 395 4.25 11.74 -13.48
N GLN A 396 3.86 10.87 -12.56
CA GLN A 396 2.44 10.57 -12.36
C GLN A 396 1.67 11.81 -11.91
N VAL A 397 0.47 11.99 -12.42
CA VAL A 397 -0.53 12.94 -11.92
C VAL A 397 -1.58 12.13 -11.19
N ALA A 398 -1.49 12.16 -9.88
CA ALA A 398 -2.29 11.33 -9.00
C ALA A 398 -2.91 12.20 -7.90
N PRO A 399 -4.24 12.21 -7.77
CA PRO A 399 -4.87 12.78 -6.59
C PRO A 399 -4.35 12.09 -5.32
N TYR A 400 -3.99 12.86 -4.33
CA TYR A 400 -3.59 12.28 -3.05
C TYR A 400 -4.47 12.86 -1.94
N PRO A 401 -5.08 12.02 -1.15
CA PRO A 401 -5.19 10.57 -1.22
C PRO A 401 -6.07 10.08 -2.40
N PRO A 402 -6.02 8.81 -2.84
CA PRO A 402 -5.14 7.72 -2.40
C PRO A 402 -3.83 7.60 -3.19
N GLY A 403 -3.53 8.52 -4.11
CA GLY A 403 -2.31 8.48 -4.91
C GLY A 403 -2.36 7.52 -6.11
N VAL A 404 -3.56 7.19 -6.59
CA VAL A 404 -3.76 6.41 -7.83
C VAL A 404 -3.61 7.33 -9.04
N PRO A 405 -2.71 7.02 -9.99
CA PRO A 405 -2.48 7.90 -11.14
C PRO A 405 -3.66 7.95 -12.10
N VAL A 406 -4.15 9.14 -12.36
CA VAL A 406 -5.05 9.43 -13.49
C VAL A 406 -4.21 9.50 -14.78
N ILE A 407 -3.01 10.08 -14.71
CA ILE A 407 -2.06 10.14 -15.80
C ILE A 407 -0.74 9.55 -15.32
N ALA A 408 -0.22 8.54 -16.03
CA ALA A 408 1.05 7.90 -15.73
C ALA A 408 2.22 8.60 -16.45
N PRO A 409 3.48 8.38 -15.99
CA PRO A 409 4.65 8.89 -16.71
C PRO A 409 4.70 8.32 -18.13
N GLY A 410 4.88 9.22 -19.11
CA GLY A 410 4.91 8.88 -20.52
C GLY A 410 3.56 9.02 -21.24
N GLU A 411 2.48 9.19 -20.52
CA GLU A 411 1.15 9.42 -21.10
C GLU A 411 0.97 10.90 -21.52
N ARG A 412 0.21 11.09 -22.59
CA ARG A 412 -0.17 12.41 -23.09
C ARG A 412 -1.32 12.97 -22.27
N VAL A 413 -1.13 14.13 -21.68
CA VAL A 413 -2.20 14.83 -20.93
C VAL A 413 -3.33 15.21 -21.89
N ASP A 414 -4.49 14.62 -21.75
CA ASP A 414 -5.65 14.87 -22.59
C ASP A 414 -6.75 15.67 -21.88
N LYS A 415 -7.70 16.20 -22.67
CA LYS A 415 -8.84 16.97 -22.15
C LYS A 415 -9.69 16.19 -21.18
N LYS A 416 -9.85 14.86 -21.38
CA LYS A 416 -10.72 14.03 -20.55
C LYS A 416 -10.11 13.85 -19.17
N SER A 417 -8.81 13.59 -19.11
CA SER A 417 -8.07 13.49 -17.85
C SER A 417 -8.05 14.81 -17.07
N ILE A 418 -7.87 15.94 -17.75
CA ILE A 418 -7.98 17.27 -17.12
C ILE A 418 -9.38 17.50 -16.56
N ALA A 419 -10.43 17.21 -17.33
CA ALA A 419 -11.81 17.37 -16.88
C ALA A 419 -12.14 16.47 -15.69
N TYR A 420 -11.68 15.21 -15.70
CA TYR A 420 -11.85 14.27 -14.60
C TYR A 420 -11.13 14.75 -13.33
N LEU A 421 -9.86 15.15 -13.44
CA LEU A 421 -9.09 15.68 -12.31
C LEU A 421 -9.78 16.88 -11.65
N LYS A 422 -10.33 17.80 -12.45
CA LYS A 422 -11.13 18.92 -11.94
C LYS A 422 -12.40 18.47 -11.23
N GLN A 423 -13.10 17.49 -11.79
CA GLN A 423 -14.36 17.00 -11.25
C GLN A 423 -14.20 16.31 -9.89
N ILE A 424 -13.09 15.60 -9.68
CA ILE A 424 -12.77 14.93 -8.40
C ILE A 424 -12.11 15.86 -7.38
N GLY A 425 -11.98 17.15 -7.69
CA GLY A 425 -11.42 18.15 -6.78
C GLY A 425 -9.88 18.11 -6.68
N TYR A 426 -9.19 17.56 -7.71
CA TYR A 426 -7.73 17.64 -7.75
C TYR A 426 -7.28 19.09 -7.62
N ASN A 427 -6.39 19.35 -6.67
CA ASN A 427 -5.93 20.69 -6.40
C ASN A 427 -5.19 21.26 -7.62
N THR A 428 -5.87 22.13 -8.38
CA THR A 428 -5.34 22.78 -9.59
C THR A 428 -4.21 23.76 -9.30
N LEU A 429 -3.83 23.96 -8.04
CA LEU A 429 -2.66 24.75 -7.62
C LEU A 429 -1.34 23.99 -7.78
N GLU A 430 -1.40 22.66 -7.97
CA GLU A 430 -0.20 21.86 -8.23
C GLU A 430 0.10 21.85 -9.73
N ASP A 431 1.31 22.28 -10.08
CA ASP A 431 1.84 22.19 -11.43
C ASP A 431 2.07 20.74 -11.84
N VAL A 432 1.72 20.41 -13.07
CA VAL A 432 2.03 19.12 -13.70
C VAL A 432 3.45 19.15 -14.25
N SER A 433 4.27 18.18 -13.86
CA SER A 433 5.60 18.01 -14.43
C SER A 433 5.49 17.32 -15.78
N VAL A 434 5.92 18.02 -16.86
CA VAL A 434 5.89 17.52 -18.24
C VAL A 434 7.28 17.40 -18.81
N ALA A 435 7.48 16.39 -19.69
CA ALA A 435 8.74 16.20 -20.40
C ALA A 435 8.95 17.31 -21.46
N VAL A 436 10.18 17.77 -21.57
CA VAL A 436 10.61 18.64 -22.66
C VAL A 436 11.17 17.74 -23.75
N LEU A 437 10.45 17.66 -24.87
CA LEU A 437 10.80 16.83 -26.04
C LEU A 437 11.64 17.59 -27.02
#